data_bea53dcaf9a9aef219ce5d1506dfc4ad
#
_entry.id   bea53dcaf9a9aef219ce5d1506dfc4ad
#
_cell.length_a   1.000
_cell.length_b   1.000
_cell.length_c   1.000
_cell.angle_alpha   90.00
_cell.angle_beta   90.00
_cell.angle_gamma   90.00
#
_symmetry.space_group_name_H-M   'P 1'
#
loop_
_entity.id
_entity.type
_entity.pdbx_description
1 polymer ?
#
loop_
_entity_poly.entity_id
_entity_poly.type
_entity_poly.pdbx_seq_one_letter_code
_entity_poly.pdbx_strand_id
1 'polypeptide(L)'
;INSSITLAELGQQMAALDWQKNRQEIRFLLTGYYLDLYKLNNQLQVLQKNLDLPEQVIRNMESRRTQGTALKNDITRYELQKETLKLQLAKVKDTRKIMNHQLVTTLHLPAGTEIVPDSTLLNEEVTALAENDWQMMASQSNVGLQQAQLAMKMNEQKVKLERSELLPKIALVAGEHLDGPITIEVPVLDNNFNYWYVGVGIKYNLSSLFKNNKKVRQAKLNVRRAQEEYSLAQEQIENGVQANYVNFLTSFTDLRTQEKSVELADQNYNVTSNRYKNDLALLTDMLDASNMKLSADLGLVNARINLIY
;
A
#
# COMPACT_ATOMS: atom_id res chain seq x y z
N ILE A 1 -23.06 0.91 33.46
CA ILE A 1 -23.08 -0.37 32.73
C ILE A 1 -23.34 -0.10 31.23
N ASN A 2 -24.49 0.46 30.82
CA ASN A 2 -24.82 0.67 29.39
C ASN A 2 -23.73 1.43 28.61
N SER A 3 -23.19 2.54 29.17
CA SER A 3 -22.15 3.32 28.47
C SER A 3 -20.84 2.54 28.25
N SER A 4 -20.50 1.62 29.17
CA SER A 4 -19.32 0.76 29.02
C SER A 4 -19.55 -0.33 27.97
N ILE A 5 -20.76 -0.91 27.93
CA ILE A 5 -21.14 -1.90 26.90
C ILE A 5 -21.07 -1.26 25.51
N THR A 6 -21.75 -0.11 25.33
CA THR A 6 -21.71 0.61 24.05
C THR A 6 -20.28 0.99 23.64
N LEU A 7 -19.42 1.38 24.58
CA LEU A 7 -18.02 1.67 24.26
C LEU A 7 -17.26 0.41 23.81
N ALA A 8 -17.53 -0.75 24.40
CA ALA A 8 -16.95 -2.03 23.98
C ALA A 8 -17.45 -2.45 22.59
N GLU A 9 -18.74 -2.26 22.29
CA GLU A 9 -19.33 -2.51 20.96
C GLU A 9 -18.68 -1.63 19.89
N LEU A 10 -18.50 -0.32 20.18
CA LEU A 10 -17.77 0.58 19.27
C LEU A 10 -16.30 0.17 19.10
N GLY A 11 -15.68 -0.34 20.18
CA GLY A 11 -14.33 -0.92 20.12
C GLY A 11 -14.24 -2.14 19.20
N GLN A 12 -15.24 -3.02 19.23
CA GLN A 12 -15.34 -4.16 18.33
C GLN A 12 -15.50 -3.70 16.86
N GLN A 13 -16.34 -2.70 16.61
CA GLN A 13 -16.50 -2.12 15.28
C GLN A 13 -15.18 -1.50 14.78
N MET A 14 -14.43 -0.81 15.65
CA MET A 14 -13.11 -0.26 15.31
C MET A 14 -12.14 -1.37 14.89
N ALA A 15 -12.06 -2.45 15.65
CA ALA A 15 -11.21 -3.59 15.31
C ALA A 15 -11.60 -4.24 13.98
N ALA A 16 -12.90 -4.29 13.66
CA ALA A 16 -13.37 -4.78 12.35
C ALA A 16 -12.94 -3.86 11.20
N LEU A 17 -12.99 -2.54 11.39
CA LEU A 17 -12.50 -1.57 10.41
C LEU A 17 -10.97 -1.62 10.27
N ASP A 18 -10.22 -1.82 11.36
CA ASP A 18 -8.77 -2.02 11.33
C ASP A 18 -8.39 -3.25 10.50
N TRP A 19 -9.11 -4.36 10.71
CA TRP A 19 -8.92 -5.58 9.92
C TRP A 19 -9.22 -5.34 8.43
N GLN A 20 -10.33 -4.66 8.12
CA GLN A 20 -10.70 -4.32 6.75
C GLN A 20 -9.65 -3.43 6.08
N LYS A 21 -9.15 -2.41 6.78
CA LYS A 21 -8.10 -1.52 6.31
C LYS A 21 -6.82 -2.29 5.99
N ASN A 22 -6.32 -3.10 6.94
CA ASN A 22 -5.12 -3.90 6.76
C ASN A 22 -5.26 -4.86 5.56
N ARG A 23 -6.44 -5.47 5.40
CA ARG A 23 -6.72 -6.35 4.26
C ARG A 23 -6.67 -5.59 2.92
N GLN A 24 -7.20 -4.36 2.87
CA GLN A 24 -7.14 -3.52 1.66
C GLN A 24 -5.69 -3.11 1.36
N GLU A 25 -4.93 -2.70 2.36
CA GLU A 25 -3.51 -2.31 2.22
C GLU A 25 -2.65 -3.49 1.71
N ILE A 26 -2.84 -4.68 2.28
CA ILE A 26 -2.12 -5.89 1.83
C ILE A 26 -2.51 -6.23 0.38
N ARG A 27 -3.80 -6.17 0.03
CA ARG A 27 -4.23 -6.41 -1.36
C ARG A 27 -3.59 -5.43 -2.33
N PHE A 28 -3.61 -4.14 -2.00
CA PHE A 28 -3.00 -3.09 -2.83
C PHE A 28 -1.49 -3.34 -3.00
N LEU A 29 -0.78 -3.61 -1.91
CA LEU A 29 0.65 -3.93 -1.93
C LEU A 29 0.97 -5.14 -2.80
N LEU A 30 0.20 -6.23 -2.65
CA LEU A 30 0.39 -7.46 -3.44
C LEU A 30 0.08 -7.25 -4.92
N THR A 31 -0.95 -6.45 -5.23
CA THR A 31 -1.25 -6.07 -6.62
C THR A 31 -0.08 -5.30 -7.22
N GLY A 32 0.51 -4.35 -6.48
CA GLY A 32 1.71 -3.63 -6.90
C GLY A 32 2.88 -4.57 -7.19
N TYR A 33 3.21 -5.47 -6.27
CA TYR A 33 4.28 -6.45 -6.48
C TYR A 33 4.05 -7.36 -7.68
N TYR A 34 2.80 -7.77 -7.92
CA TYR A 34 2.44 -8.60 -9.06
C TYR A 34 2.61 -7.85 -10.40
N LEU A 35 2.18 -6.60 -10.45
CA LEU A 35 2.34 -5.74 -11.63
C LEU A 35 3.81 -5.36 -11.87
N ASP A 36 4.59 -5.14 -10.80
CA ASP A 36 6.03 -4.94 -10.91
C ASP A 36 6.74 -6.20 -11.43
N LEU A 37 6.33 -7.38 -11.00
CA LEU A 37 6.87 -8.64 -11.53
C LEU A 37 6.57 -8.78 -13.03
N TYR A 38 5.36 -8.42 -13.46
CA TYR A 38 4.99 -8.37 -14.87
C TYR A 38 5.86 -7.37 -15.66
N LYS A 39 6.02 -6.15 -15.14
CA LYS A 39 6.89 -5.12 -15.70
C LYS A 39 8.33 -5.63 -15.89
N LEU A 40 8.90 -6.24 -14.85
CA LEU A 40 10.25 -6.80 -14.90
C LEU A 40 10.38 -7.91 -15.95
N ASN A 41 9.38 -8.77 -16.11
CA ASN A 41 9.39 -9.79 -17.16
C ASN A 41 9.41 -9.17 -18.57
N ASN A 42 8.61 -8.12 -18.82
CA ASN A 42 8.63 -7.41 -20.11
C ASN A 42 9.95 -6.68 -20.32
N GLN A 43 10.51 -6.04 -19.29
CA GLN A 43 11.82 -5.40 -19.38
C GLN A 43 12.93 -6.42 -19.70
N LEU A 44 12.88 -7.62 -19.13
CA LEU A 44 13.81 -8.70 -19.47
C LEU A 44 13.72 -9.08 -20.95
N GLN A 45 12.52 -9.24 -21.50
CA GLN A 45 12.32 -9.56 -22.91
C GLN A 45 12.86 -8.45 -23.83
N VAL A 46 12.59 -7.17 -23.49
CA VAL A 46 13.11 -6.02 -24.24
C VAL A 46 14.63 -6.00 -24.19
N LEU A 47 15.26 -6.15 -23.03
CA LEU A 47 16.72 -6.13 -22.88
C LEU A 47 17.38 -7.32 -23.59
N GLN A 48 16.81 -8.53 -23.50
CA GLN A 48 17.32 -9.69 -24.20
C GLN A 48 17.30 -9.51 -25.71
N LYS A 49 16.17 -9.02 -26.26
CA LYS A 49 16.04 -8.74 -27.69
C LYS A 49 17.03 -7.67 -28.19
N ASN A 50 17.31 -6.68 -27.33
CA ASN A 50 18.25 -5.60 -27.66
C ASN A 50 19.72 -6.01 -27.45
N LEU A 51 20.02 -7.12 -26.79
CA LEU A 51 21.39 -7.63 -26.62
C LEU A 51 21.95 -8.29 -27.90
N ASP A 52 21.09 -8.85 -28.74
CA ASP A 52 21.49 -9.54 -29.96
C ASP A 52 22.10 -8.56 -30.99
N LEU A 53 21.65 -7.32 -31.00
CA LEU A 53 22.10 -6.31 -31.96
C LEU A 53 23.57 -5.93 -31.81
N PRO A 54 24.10 -5.51 -30.63
CA PRO A 54 25.53 -5.25 -30.45
C PRO A 54 26.39 -6.43 -30.85
N GLU A 55 25.96 -7.65 -30.61
CA GLU A 55 26.71 -8.85 -30.98
C GLU A 55 26.83 -9.02 -32.50
N GLN A 56 25.75 -8.77 -33.24
CA GLN A 56 25.78 -8.80 -34.71
C GLN A 56 26.67 -7.71 -35.27
N VAL A 57 26.59 -6.50 -34.73
CA VAL A 57 27.40 -5.35 -35.17
C VAL A 57 28.89 -5.59 -34.85
N ILE A 58 29.23 -6.10 -33.70
CA ILE A 58 30.64 -6.44 -33.35
C ILE A 58 31.19 -7.46 -34.35
N ARG A 59 30.48 -8.56 -34.60
CA ARG A 59 30.92 -9.57 -35.59
C ARG A 59 31.15 -8.96 -36.99
N ASN A 60 30.26 -8.10 -37.42
CA ASN A 60 30.39 -7.43 -38.74
C ASN A 60 31.60 -6.48 -38.75
N MET A 61 31.84 -5.72 -37.67
CA MET A 61 32.98 -4.82 -37.55
C MET A 61 34.33 -5.57 -37.47
N GLU A 62 34.39 -6.71 -36.81
CA GLU A 62 35.58 -7.54 -36.75
C GLU A 62 35.96 -7.99 -38.20
N SER A 63 34.98 -8.42 -38.98
CA SER A 63 35.20 -8.76 -40.39
C SER A 63 35.67 -7.54 -41.20
N ARG A 64 35.08 -6.37 -41.01
CA ARG A 64 35.49 -5.12 -41.70
C ARG A 64 36.87 -4.65 -41.27
N ARG A 65 37.24 -4.89 -39.99
CA ARG A 65 38.58 -4.56 -39.49
C ARG A 65 39.69 -5.39 -40.17
N THR A 66 39.44 -6.67 -40.38
CA THR A 66 40.39 -7.51 -41.11
C THR A 66 40.61 -7.03 -42.57
N GLN A 67 39.63 -6.31 -43.11
CA GLN A 67 39.71 -5.67 -44.41
C GLN A 67 40.25 -4.23 -44.38
N GLY A 68 40.59 -3.72 -43.17
CA GLY A 68 41.12 -2.37 -42.98
C GLY A 68 40.11 -1.24 -43.05
N THR A 69 38.80 -1.57 -43.01
CA THR A 69 37.69 -0.59 -43.19
C THR A 69 36.97 -0.26 -41.89
N ALA A 70 37.35 -0.81 -40.71
CA ALA A 70 36.80 -0.45 -39.41
C ALA A 70 37.88 -0.19 -38.38
N LEU A 71 37.65 0.74 -37.49
CA LEU A 71 38.60 1.09 -36.38
C LEU A 71 38.35 0.20 -35.17
N LYS A 72 39.44 -0.12 -34.44
CA LYS A 72 39.36 -0.85 -33.17
C LYS A 72 38.48 -0.13 -32.14
N ASN A 73 38.54 1.20 -32.13
CA ASN A 73 37.74 2.04 -31.22
C ASN A 73 36.23 1.87 -31.42
N ASP A 74 35.81 1.60 -32.64
CA ASP A 74 34.39 1.38 -32.96
C ASP A 74 33.88 0.07 -32.37
N ILE A 75 34.69 -0.99 -32.43
CA ILE A 75 34.42 -2.27 -31.79
C ILE A 75 34.32 -2.08 -30.27
N THR A 76 35.29 -1.38 -29.66
CA THR A 76 35.31 -1.13 -28.22
C THR A 76 34.06 -0.38 -27.75
N ARG A 77 33.50 0.54 -28.51
CA ARG A 77 32.25 1.24 -28.19
C ARG A 77 31.04 0.28 -28.12
N TYR A 78 30.93 -0.66 -29.06
CA TYR A 78 29.86 -1.66 -29.03
C TYR A 78 30.07 -2.73 -27.95
N GLU A 79 31.30 -3.09 -27.65
CA GLU A 79 31.63 -3.94 -26.48
C GLU A 79 31.18 -3.28 -25.18
N LEU A 80 31.44 -1.98 -25.01
CA LEU A 80 31.00 -1.22 -23.84
C LEU A 80 29.46 -1.19 -23.73
N GLN A 81 28.77 -0.95 -24.85
CA GLN A 81 27.30 -0.98 -24.90
C GLN A 81 26.77 -2.38 -24.54
N LYS A 82 27.37 -3.44 -25.08
CA LYS A 82 27.01 -4.83 -24.78
C LYS A 82 27.16 -5.13 -23.28
N GLU A 83 28.28 -4.74 -22.66
CA GLU A 83 28.49 -4.95 -21.23
C GLU A 83 27.53 -4.11 -20.37
N THR A 84 27.17 -2.90 -20.81
CA THR A 84 26.14 -2.08 -20.14
C THR A 84 24.77 -2.75 -20.20
N LEU A 85 24.37 -3.30 -21.35
CA LEU A 85 23.11 -4.06 -21.48
C LEU A 85 23.09 -5.33 -20.63
N LYS A 86 24.22 -6.07 -20.59
CA LYS A 86 24.36 -7.24 -19.71
C LYS A 86 24.17 -6.87 -18.22
N LEU A 87 24.78 -5.77 -17.79
CA LEU A 87 24.61 -5.28 -16.42
C LEU A 87 23.15 -4.91 -16.14
N GLN A 88 22.48 -4.21 -17.06
CA GLN A 88 21.05 -3.89 -16.91
C GLN A 88 20.22 -5.17 -16.83
N LEU A 89 20.47 -6.15 -17.71
CA LEU A 89 19.79 -7.44 -17.71
C LEU A 89 19.98 -8.19 -16.37
N ALA A 90 21.21 -8.20 -15.84
CA ALA A 90 21.50 -8.82 -14.55
C ALA A 90 20.75 -8.13 -13.41
N LYS A 91 20.75 -6.80 -13.36
CA LYS A 91 19.99 -6.01 -12.35
C LYS A 91 18.51 -6.31 -12.39
N VAL A 92 17.89 -6.36 -13.58
CA VAL A 92 16.46 -6.66 -13.72
C VAL A 92 16.17 -8.10 -13.31
N LYS A 93 17.03 -9.07 -13.63
CA LYS A 93 16.91 -10.47 -13.17
C LYS A 93 16.97 -10.57 -11.65
N ASP A 94 17.88 -9.85 -11.00
CA ASP A 94 18.01 -9.88 -9.55
C ASP A 94 16.81 -9.19 -8.86
N THR A 95 16.35 -8.05 -9.39
CA THR A 95 15.14 -7.39 -8.90
C THR A 95 13.92 -8.30 -9.04
N ARG A 96 13.78 -9.02 -10.17
CA ARG A 96 12.72 -10.00 -10.37
C ARG A 96 12.75 -11.12 -9.32
N LYS A 97 13.94 -11.65 -8.99
CA LYS A 97 14.08 -12.67 -7.93
C LYS A 97 13.65 -12.15 -6.57
N ILE A 98 14.04 -10.92 -6.22
CA ILE A 98 13.65 -10.26 -4.97
C ILE A 98 12.13 -10.10 -4.91
N MET A 99 11.52 -9.59 -5.97
CA MET A 99 10.08 -9.36 -6.05
C MET A 99 9.28 -10.68 -5.98
N ASN A 100 9.74 -11.72 -6.70
CA ASN A 100 9.13 -13.04 -6.61
C ASN A 100 9.21 -13.60 -5.19
N HIS A 101 10.36 -13.44 -4.52
CA HIS A 101 10.51 -13.89 -3.14
C HIS A 101 9.58 -13.16 -2.18
N GLN A 102 9.41 -11.84 -2.34
CA GLN A 102 8.47 -11.05 -1.54
C GLN A 102 7.03 -11.53 -1.72
N LEU A 103 6.59 -11.76 -2.97
CA LEU A 103 5.26 -12.29 -3.27
C LEU A 103 5.06 -13.69 -2.67
N VAL A 104 6.00 -14.61 -2.88
CA VAL A 104 5.94 -15.98 -2.36
C VAL A 104 5.84 -15.99 -0.84
N THR A 105 6.64 -15.15 -0.17
CA THR A 105 6.64 -15.05 1.30
C THR A 105 5.33 -14.45 1.82
N THR A 106 4.84 -13.37 1.23
CA THR A 106 3.61 -12.69 1.68
C THR A 106 2.36 -13.53 1.40
N LEU A 107 2.35 -14.29 0.31
CA LEU A 107 1.26 -15.23 -0.04
C LEU A 107 1.36 -16.58 0.65
N HIS A 108 2.40 -16.81 1.45
CA HIS A 108 2.68 -18.08 2.13
C HIS A 108 2.75 -19.29 1.16
N LEU A 109 3.28 -19.07 -0.04
CA LEU A 109 3.49 -20.12 -1.02
C LEU A 109 4.73 -20.96 -0.68
N PRO A 110 4.82 -22.21 -1.17
CA PRO A 110 6.01 -23.04 -0.98
C PRO A 110 7.30 -22.34 -1.43
N ALA A 111 8.38 -22.54 -0.69
CA ALA A 111 9.69 -21.97 -1.04
C ALA A 111 10.13 -22.47 -2.43
N GLY A 112 10.66 -21.55 -3.24
CA GLY A 112 11.07 -21.85 -4.62
C GLY A 112 9.96 -21.76 -5.67
N THR A 113 8.73 -21.39 -5.29
CA THR A 113 7.66 -21.10 -6.27
C THR A 113 8.06 -19.94 -7.17
N GLU A 114 7.94 -20.12 -8.47
CA GLU A 114 8.10 -19.06 -9.46
C GLU A 114 6.74 -18.58 -9.94
N ILE A 115 6.45 -17.29 -9.71
CA ILE A 115 5.19 -16.68 -10.12
C ILE A 115 5.37 -16.15 -11.54
N VAL A 116 4.48 -16.58 -12.44
CA VAL A 116 4.41 -16.08 -13.82
C VAL A 116 3.15 -15.25 -13.94
N PRO A 117 3.27 -13.91 -14.08
CA PRO A 117 2.12 -13.04 -14.23
C PRO A 117 1.36 -13.30 -15.52
N ASP A 118 0.02 -13.28 -15.44
CA ASP A 118 -0.86 -13.40 -16.59
C ASP A 118 -0.89 -12.10 -17.39
N SER A 119 -0.57 -12.18 -18.68
CA SER A 119 -0.56 -11.02 -19.60
C SER A 119 -1.95 -10.59 -20.06
N THR A 120 -2.98 -11.41 -19.86
CA THR A 120 -4.34 -11.10 -20.33
C THR A 120 -4.98 -9.96 -19.53
N LEU A 121 -4.59 -9.78 -18.26
CA LEU A 121 -5.08 -8.73 -17.37
C LEU A 121 -4.80 -7.30 -17.88
N LEU A 122 -3.81 -7.14 -18.79
CA LEU A 122 -3.45 -5.84 -19.34
C LEU A 122 -4.23 -5.48 -20.61
N ASN A 123 -5.09 -6.38 -21.10
CA ASN A 123 -5.90 -6.16 -22.30
C ASN A 123 -7.29 -5.58 -21.96
N GLU A 124 -7.60 -5.39 -20.68
CA GLU A 124 -8.87 -4.75 -20.29
C GLU A 124 -8.81 -3.27 -20.59
N GLU A 125 -9.84 -2.76 -21.27
CA GLU A 125 -9.98 -1.33 -21.50
C GLU A 125 -10.27 -0.62 -20.17
N VAL A 126 -9.34 0.20 -19.74
CA VAL A 126 -9.50 1.03 -18.54
C VAL A 126 -10.39 2.22 -18.89
N THR A 127 -11.62 2.23 -18.38
CA THR A 127 -12.54 3.36 -18.55
C THR A 127 -12.46 4.31 -17.36
N ALA A 128 -12.30 5.61 -17.66
CA ALA A 128 -12.30 6.64 -16.64
C ALA A 128 -13.75 6.98 -16.22
N LEU A 129 -14.10 6.76 -14.95
CA LEU A 129 -15.29 7.35 -14.32
C LEU A 129 -15.04 8.84 -14.12
N ALA A 130 -16.10 9.64 -13.95
CA ALA A 130 -15.96 11.04 -13.63
C ALA A 130 -15.36 11.25 -12.21
N GLU A 131 -14.65 12.35 -12.00
CA GLU A 131 -14.04 12.68 -10.70
C GLU A 131 -15.08 12.69 -9.57
N ASN A 132 -16.28 13.26 -9.81
CA ASN A 132 -17.36 13.31 -8.84
C ASN A 132 -17.83 11.92 -8.38
N ASP A 133 -17.81 10.91 -9.25
CA ASP A 133 -18.18 9.54 -8.91
C ASP A 133 -17.15 8.94 -7.94
N TRP A 134 -15.87 9.18 -8.19
CA TRP A 134 -14.79 8.77 -7.30
C TRP A 134 -14.85 9.48 -5.95
N GLN A 135 -15.13 10.79 -5.92
CA GLN A 135 -15.32 11.55 -4.69
C GLN A 135 -16.49 10.99 -3.86
N MET A 136 -17.61 10.70 -4.50
CA MET A 136 -18.78 10.11 -3.84
C MET A 136 -18.48 8.72 -3.29
N MET A 137 -17.82 7.84 -4.06
CA MET A 137 -17.41 6.50 -3.60
C MET A 137 -16.44 6.58 -2.43
N ALA A 138 -15.46 7.48 -2.48
CA ALA A 138 -14.49 7.67 -1.41
C ALA A 138 -15.16 8.17 -0.12
N SER A 139 -16.04 9.14 -0.19
CA SER A 139 -16.75 9.68 0.97
C SER A 139 -17.63 8.64 1.68
N GLN A 140 -18.18 7.68 0.94
CA GLN A 140 -19.08 6.65 1.49
C GLN A 140 -18.35 5.41 1.98
N SER A 141 -17.30 4.97 1.29
CA SER A 141 -16.69 3.66 1.50
C SER A 141 -15.24 3.69 2.00
N ASN A 142 -14.63 4.87 2.16
CA ASN A 142 -13.27 4.94 2.69
C ASN A 142 -13.21 4.51 4.16
N VAL A 143 -12.45 3.44 4.43
CA VAL A 143 -12.35 2.85 5.77
C VAL A 143 -11.72 3.82 6.78
N GLY A 144 -10.75 4.64 6.36
CA GLY A 144 -10.11 5.65 7.23
C GLY A 144 -11.12 6.70 7.69
N LEU A 145 -12.03 7.13 6.81
CA LEU A 145 -13.10 8.06 7.17
C LEU A 145 -14.11 7.43 8.13
N GLN A 146 -14.48 6.16 7.90
CA GLN A 146 -15.34 5.41 8.81
C GLN A 146 -14.69 5.25 10.20
N GLN A 147 -13.38 5.00 10.27
CA GLN A 147 -12.63 4.95 11.52
C GLN A 147 -12.65 6.30 12.25
N ALA A 148 -12.42 7.41 11.55
CA ALA A 148 -12.48 8.75 12.15
C ALA A 148 -13.87 9.08 12.68
N GLN A 149 -14.93 8.74 11.95
CA GLN A 149 -16.32 8.90 12.39
C GLN A 149 -16.61 8.04 13.64
N LEU A 150 -16.15 6.80 13.65
CA LEU A 150 -16.31 5.91 14.78
C LEU A 150 -15.54 6.39 16.02
N ALA A 151 -14.33 6.91 15.84
CA ALA A 151 -13.54 7.53 16.91
C ALA A 151 -14.26 8.74 17.54
N MET A 152 -14.93 9.55 16.74
CA MET A 152 -15.79 10.63 17.22
C MET A 152 -16.92 10.08 18.12
N LYS A 153 -17.67 9.06 17.67
CA LYS A 153 -18.73 8.40 18.45
C LYS A 153 -18.19 7.79 19.75
N MET A 154 -17.00 7.18 19.71
CA MET A 154 -16.35 6.64 20.92
C MET A 154 -16.01 7.75 21.93
N ASN A 155 -15.53 8.90 21.48
CA ASN A 155 -15.26 10.04 22.35
C ASN A 155 -16.54 10.64 22.95
N GLU A 156 -17.64 10.71 22.20
CA GLU A 156 -18.96 11.10 22.70
C GLU A 156 -19.43 10.13 23.82
N GLN A 157 -19.25 8.84 23.60
CA GLN A 157 -19.61 7.84 24.60
C GLN A 157 -18.73 7.92 25.87
N LYS A 158 -17.44 8.27 25.73
CA LYS A 158 -16.55 8.56 26.85
C LYS A 158 -17.04 9.75 27.68
N VAL A 159 -17.61 10.79 27.07
CA VAL A 159 -18.24 11.91 27.82
C VAL A 159 -19.40 11.39 28.66
N LYS A 160 -20.25 10.49 28.13
CA LYS A 160 -21.37 9.90 28.90
C LYS A 160 -20.84 9.04 30.04
N LEU A 161 -19.74 8.29 29.82
CA LEU A 161 -19.09 7.49 30.85
C LEU A 161 -18.54 8.38 32.00
N GLU A 162 -17.80 9.44 31.65
CA GLU A 162 -17.29 10.37 32.70
C GLU A 162 -18.42 11.08 33.46
N ARG A 163 -19.54 11.38 32.82
CA ARG A 163 -20.73 11.90 33.50
C ARG A 163 -21.37 10.88 34.43
N SER A 164 -21.36 9.58 34.08
CA SER A 164 -21.92 8.53 34.92
C SER A 164 -21.18 8.36 36.24
N GLU A 165 -19.91 8.72 36.31
CA GLU A 165 -19.11 8.73 37.57
C GLU A 165 -19.53 9.82 38.57
N LEU A 166 -20.37 10.77 38.13
CA LEU A 166 -20.99 11.77 39.01
C LEU A 166 -22.25 11.23 39.70
N LEU A 167 -22.72 10.04 39.36
CA LEU A 167 -23.94 9.42 39.86
C LEU A 167 -23.61 8.37 40.93
N PRO A 168 -24.52 8.11 41.86
CA PRO A 168 -24.40 6.96 42.75
C PRO A 168 -24.34 5.64 42.01
N LYS A 169 -23.45 4.73 42.39
CA LYS A 169 -23.37 3.37 41.86
C LYS A 169 -24.23 2.46 42.72
N ILE A 170 -25.18 1.77 42.09
CA ILE A 170 -26.04 0.79 42.71
C ILE A 170 -25.60 -0.59 42.25
N ALA A 171 -25.34 -1.50 43.17
CA ALA A 171 -24.92 -2.85 42.90
C ALA A 171 -25.71 -3.86 43.74
N LEU A 172 -26.02 -4.99 43.17
CA LEU A 172 -26.46 -6.16 43.92
C LEU A 172 -25.23 -6.79 44.55
N VAL A 173 -25.28 -7.03 45.83
CA VAL A 173 -24.18 -7.64 46.61
C VAL A 173 -24.68 -8.93 47.23
N ALA A 174 -23.88 -9.98 47.16
CA ALA A 174 -24.10 -11.23 47.87
C ALA A 174 -22.78 -11.69 48.44
N GLY A 175 -22.83 -12.23 49.61
CA GLY A 175 -21.67 -12.80 50.28
C GLY A 175 -22.06 -14.00 51.12
N GLU A 176 -21.14 -14.95 51.23
CA GLU A 176 -21.20 -16.09 52.13
C GLU A 176 -19.93 -16.10 52.97
N HIS A 177 -20.09 -16.26 54.26
CA HIS A 177 -19.00 -16.27 55.24
C HIS A 177 -19.11 -17.54 56.11
N LEU A 178 -18.01 -18.22 56.21
CA LEU A 178 -17.84 -19.32 57.16
C LEU A 178 -16.89 -18.83 58.26
N ASP A 179 -17.44 -18.56 59.42
CA ASP A 179 -16.68 -18.11 60.56
C ASP A 179 -16.55 -19.23 61.61
N GLY A 180 -15.39 -19.38 62.17
CA GLY A 180 -15.09 -20.41 63.15
C GLY A 180 -14.71 -19.82 64.47
N PRO A 181 -14.55 -20.62 65.55
CA PRO A 181 -15.03 -20.31 66.87
C PRO A 181 -14.65 -18.91 67.34
N ILE A 182 -15.62 -18.15 67.91
CA ILE A 182 -15.40 -16.81 68.52
C ILE A 182 -14.97 -16.98 69.94
N THR A 183 -13.66 -16.96 70.16
CA THR A 183 -13.06 -17.22 71.47
C THR A 183 -12.92 -15.97 72.32
N ILE A 184 -13.21 -14.79 71.81
CA ILE A 184 -13.09 -13.51 72.54
C ILE A 184 -14.38 -13.04 73.18
N GLU A 185 -15.50 -13.73 72.98
CA GLU A 185 -16.77 -13.45 73.62
C GLU A 185 -16.97 -14.31 74.89
N VAL A 186 -17.77 -13.83 75.84
CA VAL A 186 -18.12 -14.57 77.05
C VAL A 186 -19.63 -14.71 77.15
N PRO A 187 -20.20 -15.95 77.05
CA PRO A 187 -19.49 -17.23 76.93
C PRO A 187 -18.86 -17.43 75.54
N VAL A 188 -17.74 -18.19 75.46
CA VAL A 188 -17.06 -18.58 74.20
C VAL A 188 -18.00 -19.33 73.29
N LEU A 189 -18.12 -18.92 72.04
CA LEU A 189 -18.85 -19.62 71.00
C LEU A 189 -17.91 -20.57 70.25
N ASP A 190 -17.85 -21.84 70.64
CA ASP A 190 -16.96 -22.87 70.14
C ASP A 190 -17.64 -23.66 68.97
N ASN A 191 -18.28 -22.96 68.10
CA ASN A 191 -18.93 -23.53 66.93
C ASN A 191 -18.59 -22.77 65.60
N ASN A 192 -18.41 -23.48 64.55
CA ASN A 192 -18.37 -22.88 63.23
C ASN A 192 -19.79 -22.53 62.75
N PHE A 193 -20.00 -21.37 62.27
CA PHE A 193 -21.28 -20.94 61.70
C PHE A 193 -21.11 -20.33 60.34
N ASN A 194 -22.08 -20.60 59.46
CA ASN A 194 -22.17 -20.09 58.14
C ASN A 194 -23.32 -19.08 58.09
N TYR A 195 -23.03 -17.92 57.54
CA TYR A 195 -24.09 -16.97 57.24
C TYR A 195 -23.91 -16.41 55.82
N TRP A 196 -25.00 -16.14 55.18
CA TRP A 196 -25.05 -15.53 53.89
C TRP A 196 -25.96 -14.31 53.89
N TYR A 197 -25.67 -13.39 53.00
CA TYR A 197 -26.52 -12.23 52.79
C TYR A 197 -26.65 -11.89 51.31
N VAL A 198 -27.80 -11.35 50.92
CA VAL A 198 -28.07 -10.72 49.64
C VAL A 198 -28.64 -9.35 49.91
N GLY A 199 -28.13 -8.34 49.27
CA GLY A 199 -28.56 -6.97 49.51
C GLY A 199 -28.29 -6.04 48.33
N VAL A 200 -28.70 -4.79 48.45
CA VAL A 200 -28.43 -3.72 47.52
C VAL A 200 -27.41 -2.78 48.14
N GLY A 201 -26.23 -2.68 47.51
CA GLY A 201 -25.19 -1.73 47.95
C GLY A 201 -25.29 -0.44 47.12
N ILE A 202 -25.29 0.71 47.83
CA ILE A 202 -25.21 2.03 47.18
C ILE A 202 -23.87 2.66 47.55
N LYS A 203 -23.05 2.97 46.52
CA LYS A 203 -21.75 3.63 46.74
C LYS A 203 -21.75 4.97 46.03
N TYR A 204 -21.46 6.03 46.76
CA TYR A 204 -21.36 7.38 46.20
C TYR A 204 -20.04 8.04 46.64
N ASN A 205 -19.27 8.49 45.64
CA ASN A 205 -18.01 9.17 45.88
C ASN A 205 -18.19 10.69 45.87
N LEU A 206 -18.35 11.31 47.02
CA LEU A 206 -18.58 12.75 47.17
C LEU A 206 -17.42 13.59 46.56
N SER A 207 -16.19 13.08 46.57
CA SER A 207 -15.07 13.79 45.94
C SER A 207 -15.17 13.88 44.42
N SER A 208 -15.97 13.02 43.78
CA SER A 208 -16.21 13.06 42.35
C SER A 208 -16.91 14.34 41.92
N LEU A 209 -17.76 14.93 42.77
CA LEU A 209 -18.44 16.20 42.48
C LEU A 209 -17.47 17.35 42.17
N PHE A 210 -16.29 17.35 42.79
CA PHE A 210 -15.29 18.39 42.60
C PHE A 210 -14.25 18.04 41.56
N LYS A 211 -13.83 16.77 41.46
CA LYS A 211 -12.75 16.31 40.61
C LYS A 211 -13.23 15.97 39.15
N ASN A 212 -14.42 15.38 39.04
CA ASN A 212 -14.88 14.87 37.73
C ASN A 212 -15.33 15.95 36.73
N ASN A 213 -15.66 17.17 37.22
CA ASN A 213 -15.94 18.29 36.31
C ASN A 213 -14.79 18.58 35.34
N LYS A 214 -13.53 18.42 35.78
CA LYS A 214 -12.35 18.58 34.90
C LYS A 214 -12.24 17.45 33.92
N LYS A 215 -12.51 16.20 34.32
CA LYS A 215 -12.52 15.02 33.43
C LYS A 215 -13.60 15.11 32.36
N VAL A 216 -14.82 15.50 32.72
CA VAL A 216 -15.90 15.73 31.74
C VAL A 216 -15.54 16.85 30.75
N ARG A 217 -14.89 17.93 31.22
CA ARG A 217 -14.41 19.00 30.35
C ARG A 217 -13.32 18.50 29.39
N GLN A 218 -12.38 17.70 29.88
CA GLN A 218 -11.35 17.07 29.08
C GLN A 218 -11.96 16.13 28.01
N ALA A 219 -12.92 15.28 28.40
CA ALA A 219 -13.62 14.40 27.48
C ALA A 219 -14.38 15.19 26.38
N LYS A 220 -15.00 16.31 26.71
CA LYS A 220 -15.64 17.20 25.71
C LYS A 220 -14.64 17.83 24.74
N LEU A 221 -13.44 18.20 25.23
CA LEU A 221 -12.37 18.70 24.36
C LEU A 221 -11.86 17.60 23.40
N ASN A 222 -11.78 16.36 23.88
CA ASN A 222 -11.44 15.21 23.03
C ASN A 222 -12.50 14.96 21.94
N VAL A 223 -13.80 15.19 22.22
CA VAL A 223 -14.85 15.15 21.18
C VAL A 223 -14.59 16.21 20.11
N ARG A 224 -14.32 17.46 20.53
CA ARG A 224 -14.00 18.52 19.55
C ARG A 224 -12.78 18.18 18.73
N ARG A 225 -11.71 17.69 19.37
CA ARG A 225 -10.52 17.24 18.66
C ARG A 225 -10.86 16.14 17.64
N ALA A 226 -11.65 15.14 18.01
CA ALA A 226 -12.05 14.07 17.09
C ALA A 226 -12.94 14.59 15.94
N GLN A 227 -13.73 15.65 16.16
CA GLN A 227 -14.49 16.32 15.11
C GLN A 227 -13.57 17.01 14.09
N GLU A 228 -12.56 17.75 14.56
CA GLU A 228 -11.57 18.39 13.69
C GLU A 228 -10.73 17.33 12.95
N GLU A 229 -10.34 16.24 13.60
CA GLU A 229 -9.63 15.11 12.98
C GLU A 229 -10.49 14.45 11.87
N TYR A 230 -11.79 14.34 12.06
CA TYR A 230 -12.72 13.85 11.03
C TYR A 230 -12.80 14.81 9.84
N SER A 231 -12.94 16.11 10.08
CA SER A 231 -12.97 17.12 9.02
C SER A 231 -11.66 17.14 8.23
N LEU A 232 -10.53 17.06 8.93
CA LEU A 232 -9.22 16.97 8.29
C LEU A 232 -9.09 15.68 7.43
N ALA A 233 -9.60 14.56 7.92
CA ALA A 233 -9.61 13.31 7.16
C ALA A 233 -10.46 13.43 5.87
N GLN A 234 -11.60 14.13 5.93
CA GLN A 234 -12.42 14.40 4.73
C GLN A 234 -11.65 15.24 3.70
N GLU A 235 -11.04 16.33 4.12
CA GLU A 235 -10.23 17.19 3.24
C GLU A 235 -9.06 16.43 2.62
N GLN A 236 -8.37 15.59 3.40
CA GLN A 236 -7.25 14.78 2.89
C GLN A 236 -7.71 13.76 1.86
N ILE A 237 -8.89 13.15 2.04
CA ILE A 237 -9.45 12.19 1.10
C ILE A 237 -9.89 12.91 -0.18
N GLU A 238 -10.58 14.04 -0.07
CA GLU A 238 -10.99 14.84 -1.23
C GLU A 238 -9.78 15.27 -2.07
N ASN A 239 -8.77 15.85 -1.44
CA ASN A 239 -7.53 16.25 -2.10
C ASN A 239 -6.79 15.03 -2.69
N GLY A 240 -6.78 13.90 -1.98
CA GLY A 240 -6.14 12.66 -2.45
C GLY A 240 -6.84 12.08 -3.68
N VAL A 241 -8.17 12.07 -3.71
CA VAL A 241 -8.95 11.62 -4.88
C VAL A 241 -8.69 12.53 -6.08
N GLN A 242 -8.72 13.85 -5.89
CA GLN A 242 -8.43 14.81 -6.96
C GLN A 242 -7.03 14.61 -7.52
N ALA A 243 -6.01 14.52 -6.67
CA ALA A 243 -4.63 14.35 -7.10
C ALA A 243 -4.45 13.03 -7.88
N ASN A 244 -5.01 11.93 -7.36
CA ASN A 244 -4.95 10.63 -8.03
C ASN A 244 -5.72 10.61 -9.35
N TYR A 245 -6.86 11.31 -9.42
CA TYR A 245 -7.64 11.44 -10.66
C TYR A 245 -6.86 12.19 -11.76
N VAL A 246 -6.21 13.30 -11.40
CA VAL A 246 -5.35 14.05 -12.34
C VAL A 246 -4.18 13.18 -12.81
N ASN A 247 -3.52 12.45 -11.90
CA ASN A 247 -2.44 11.52 -12.26
C ASN A 247 -2.93 10.40 -13.18
N PHE A 248 -4.11 9.85 -12.90
CA PHE A 248 -4.74 8.83 -13.73
C PHE A 248 -5.03 9.34 -15.16
N LEU A 249 -5.58 10.56 -15.31
CA LEU A 249 -5.77 11.15 -16.64
C LEU A 249 -4.42 11.42 -17.35
N THR A 250 -3.40 11.81 -16.61
CA THR A 250 -2.05 12.02 -17.14
C THR A 250 -1.46 10.70 -17.65
N SER A 251 -1.73 9.56 -16.99
CA SER A 251 -1.21 8.26 -17.41
C SER A 251 -1.73 7.81 -18.79
N PHE A 252 -2.94 8.20 -19.22
CA PHE A 252 -3.41 7.99 -20.60
C PHE A 252 -2.60 8.80 -21.62
N THR A 253 -2.24 10.04 -21.25
CA THR A 253 -1.42 10.89 -22.12
C THR A 253 0.00 10.35 -22.21
N ASP A 254 0.56 9.88 -21.09
CA ASP A 254 1.87 9.23 -21.06
C ASP A 254 1.88 7.97 -21.94
N LEU A 255 0.90 7.08 -21.78
CA LEU A 255 0.80 5.87 -22.59
C LEU A 255 0.78 6.21 -24.10
N ARG A 256 -0.07 7.14 -24.52
CA ARG A 256 -0.15 7.56 -25.92
C ARG A 256 1.17 8.17 -26.42
N THR A 257 1.84 8.93 -25.58
CA THR A 257 3.14 9.53 -25.90
C THR A 257 4.21 8.46 -26.05
N GLN A 258 4.23 7.44 -25.17
CA GLN A 258 5.20 6.36 -25.26
C GLN A 258 4.93 5.44 -26.47
N GLU A 259 3.68 5.19 -26.83
CA GLU A 259 3.33 4.47 -28.06
C GLU A 259 3.85 5.21 -29.30
N LYS A 260 3.66 6.53 -29.35
CA LYS A 260 4.20 7.34 -30.45
C LYS A 260 5.73 7.40 -30.44
N SER A 261 6.34 7.41 -29.27
CA SER A 261 7.80 7.38 -29.11
C SER A 261 8.40 6.09 -29.66
N VAL A 262 7.77 4.94 -29.41
CA VAL A 262 8.19 3.65 -29.96
C VAL A 262 8.11 3.67 -31.48
N GLU A 263 6.98 4.13 -32.05
CA GLU A 263 6.82 4.24 -33.50
C GLU A 263 7.93 5.09 -34.13
N LEU A 264 8.19 6.27 -33.58
CA LEU A 264 9.21 7.19 -34.09
C LEU A 264 10.63 6.66 -33.90
N ALA A 265 10.91 6.03 -32.75
CA ALA A 265 12.20 5.42 -32.48
C ALA A 265 12.48 4.22 -33.40
N ASP A 266 11.47 3.42 -33.72
CA ASP A 266 11.57 2.32 -34.68
C ASP A 266 11.85 2.83 -36.09
N GLN A 267 11.16 3.89 -36.53
CA GLN A 267 11.40 4.51 -37.82
C GLN A 267 12.84 5.06 -37.92
N ASN A 268 13.27 5.82 -36.91
CA ASN A 268 14.62 6.36 -36.86
C ASN A 268 15.68 5.26 -36.87
N TYR A 269 15.50 4.21 -36.04
CA TYR A 269 16.41 3.06 -36.01
C TYR A 269 16.51 2.36 -37.35
N ASN A 270 15.39 2.09 -38.04
CA ASN A 270 15.37 1.41 -39.31
C ASN A 270 16.07 2.23 -40.43
N VAL A 271 15.79 3.54 -40.47
CA VAL A 271 16.45 4.46 -41.44
C VAL A 271 17.95 4.53 -41.16
N THR A 272 18.35 4.75 -39.92
CA THR A 272 19.77 4.87 -39.52
C THR A 272 20.53 3.55 -39.74
N SER A 273 19.90 2.40 -39.43
CA SER A 273 20.47 1.07 -39.67
C SER A 273 20.73 0.82 -41.17
N ASN A 274 19.76 1.19 -42.03
CA ASN A 274 19.92 1.05 -43.50
C ASN A 274 21.02 1.98 -44.01
N ARG A 275 21.08 3.24 -43.55
CA ARG A 275 22.14 4.17 -43.94
C ARG A 275 23.51 3.67 -43.49
N TYR A 276 23.61 3.18 -42.24
CA TYR A 276 24.85 2.62 -41.69
C TYR A 276 25.35 1.41 -42.50
N LYS A 277 24.46 0.49 -42.91
CA LYS A 277 24.79 -0.66 -43.77
C LYS A 277 25.33 -0.27 -45.13
N ASN A 278 24.96 0.91 -45.61
CA ASN A 278 25.41 1.46 -46.91
C ASN A 278 26.53 2.50 -46.77
N ASP A 279 27.18 2.58 -45.59
CA ASP A 279 28.27 3.53 -45.28
C ASP A 279 27.83 5.03 -45.36
N LEU A 280 26.53 5.31 -45.21
CA LEU A 280 25.92 6.65 -45.27
C LEU A 280 25.58 7.24 -43.90
N ALA A 281 25.90 6.58 -42.81
CA ALA A 281 25.74 7.06 -41.46
C ALA A 281 26.93 6.65 -40.61
N LEU A 282 27.19 7.44 -39.57
CA LEU A 282 28.25 7.13 -38.62
C LEU A 282 27.80 6.05 -37.62
N LEU A 283 28.78 5.39 -37.03
CA LEU A 283 28.57 4.43 -35.96
C LEU A 283 27.86 5.05 -34.76
N THR A 284 28.21 6.28 -34.44
CA THR A 284 27.57 7.06 -33.36
C THR A 284 26.09 7.25 -33.60
N ASP A 285 25.70 7.53 -34.84
CA ASP A 285 24.28 7.71 -35.19
C ASP A 285 23.50 6.40 -34.97
N MET A 286 24.12 5.26 -35.31
CA MET A 286 23.52 3.94 -35.09
C MET A 286 23.38 3.60 -33.63
N LEU A 287 24.40 3.92 -32.79
CA LEU A 287 24.36 3.74 -31.35
C LEU A 287 23.24 4.60 -30.72
N ASP A 288 23.13 5.86 -31.12
CA ASP A 288 22.11 6.77 -30.61
C ASP A 288 20.70 6.30 -30.99
N ALA A 289 20.49 5.89 -32.23
CA ALA A 289 19.20 5.35 -32.70
C ALA A 289 18.83 4.06 -31.93
N SER A 290 19.79 3.19 -31.65
CA SER A 290 19.59 1.97 -30.86
C SER A 290 19.22 2.28 -29.40
N ASN A 291 19.91 3.24 -28.77
CA ASN A 291 19.62 3.67 -27.41
C ASN A 291 18.25 4.34 -27.30
N MET A 292 17.86 5.18 -28.28
CA MET A 292 16.53 5.79 -28.34
C MET A 292 15.43 4.72 -28.46
N LYS A 293 15.62 3.69 -29.31
CA LYS A 293 14.69 2.58 -29.43
C LYS A 293 14.53 1.82 -28.12
N LEU A 294 15.64 1.42 -27.50
CA LEU A 294 15.61 0.73 -26.21
C LEU A 294 14.88 1.56 -25.14
N SER A 295 15.19 2.86 -25.07
CA SER A 295 14.54 3.77 -24.12
C SER A 295 13.04 3.88 -24.34
N ALA A 296 12.59 3.98 -25.59
CA ALA A 296 11.18 4.03 -25.95
C ALA A 296 10.45 2.72 -25.60
N ASP A 297 11.04 1.56 -25.94
CA ASP A 297 10.49 0.24 -25.62
C ASP A 297 10.30 0.05 -24.11
N LEU A 298 11.30 0.42 -23.31
CA LEU A 298 11.23 0.38 -21.84
C LEU A 298 10.22 1.39 -21.28
N GLY A 299 10.14 2.59 -21.87
CA GLY A 299 9.16 3.62 -21.54
C GLY A 299 7.73 3.13 -21.72
N LEU A 300 7.43 2.48 -22.83
CA LEU A 300 6.10 1.92 -23.12
C LEU A 300 5.70 0.85 -22.09
N VAL A 301 6.62 -0.05 -21.73
CA VAL A 301 6.35 -1.05 -20.68
C VAL A 301 5.98 -0.37 -19.37
N ASN A 302 6.70 0.67 -18.99
CA ASN A 302 6.42 1.42 -17.75
C ASN A 302 5.06 2.13 -17.83
N ALA A 303 4.76 2.82 -18.93
CA ALA A 303 3.51 3.57 -19.08
C ALA A 303 2.27 2.68 -19.04
N ARG A 304 2.33 1.49 -19.65
CA ARG A 304 1.23 0.50 -19.60
C ARG A 304 0.91 0.05 -18.18
N ILE A 305 1.95 -0.22 -17.38
CA ILE A 305 1.75 -0.63 -15.98
C ILE A 305 1.23 0.54 -15.13
N ASN A 306 1.79 1.74 -15.31
CA ASN A 306 1.39 2.93 -14.56
C ASN A 306 -0.07 3.35 -14.82
N LEU A 307 -0.66 2.97 -15.97
CA LEU A 307 -2.09 3.19 -16.23
C LEU A 307 -2.99 2.28 -15.38
N ILE A 308 -2.51 1.08 -15.04
CA ILE A 308 -3.29 0.07 -14.32
C ILE A 308 -3.14 0.20 -12.80
N TYR A 309 -2.00 0.70 -12.34
CA TYR A 309 -1.62 0.84 -10.93
C TYR A 309 -1.50 2.30 -10.52
#